data_4392f6188ed070e8018d26c9bc091fac
#
_entry.id   4392f6188ed070e8018d26c9bc091fac
#
_cell.length_a   1.000
_cell.length_b   1.000
_cell.length_c   1.000
_cell.angle_alpha   90.00
_cell.angle_beta   90.00
_cell.angle_gamma   90.00
#
_symmetry.space_group_name_H-M   'P 1'
#
loop_
_entity.id
_entity.type
_entity.pdbx_description
1 polymer ?
#
loop_
_entity_poly.entity_id
_entity_poly.type
_entity_poly.pdbx_seq_one_letter_code
_entity_poly.pdbx_strand_id
1 'polypeptide(L)'
;MIELGGNIKLIGFDDLDPGSLIVVKKITGNYARKISEKVNSELDEVNLELKEQDGKNINSFVKFQDKTFNAEVNDKNLFYALDKVLAKLLNEAN
;
A
#
# COMPACT_ATOMS: atom_id res chain seq x y z
N MET A 1 7.10 12.21 2.64
CA MET A 1 6.68 10.88 3.07
C MET A 1 5.60 10.99 4.14
N ILE A 2 4.57 10.18 4.02
CA ILE A 2 3.46 10.18 4.97
C ILE A 2 3.50 8.87 5.76
N GLU A 3 3.38 8.97 7.09
CA GLU A 3 3.33 7.80 7.96
C GLU A 3 1.95 7.67 8.58
N LEU A 4 1.41 6.45 8.60
CA LEU A 4 0.13 6.13 9.22
C LEU A 4 0.35 5.07 10.30
N GLY A 5 -0.06 5.36 11.53
CA GLY A 5 0.00 4.39 12.61
C GLY A 5 1.38 3.84 12.95
N GLY A 6 2.44 4.49 12.48
CA GLY A 6 3.81 4.11 12.77
C GLY A 6 4.39 3.00 11.90
N ASN A 7 3.55 2.26 11.17
CA ASN A 7 4.02 1.13 10.36
C ASN A 7 3.65 1.21 8.87
N ILE A 8 2.83 2.17 8.48
CA ILE A 8 2.45 2.37 7.08
C ILE A 8 3.16 3.61 6.57
N LYS A 9 3.88 3.47 5.45
CA LYS A 9 4.62 4.56 4.83
C LYS A 9 4.14 4.77 3.41
N LEU A 10 3.78 6.01 3.10
CA LEU A 10 3.32 6.41 1.76
C LEU A 10 4.34 7.38 1.18
N ILE A 11 5.05 6.95 0.15
CA ILE A 11 6.11 7.74 -0.49
C ILE A 11 5.62 8.19 -1.85
N GLY A 12 5.75 9.50 -2.13
CA GLY A 12 5.31 10.06 -3.40
C GLY A 12 3.83 10.40 -3.46
N PHE A 13 3.13 10.33 -2.34
CA PHE A 13 1.70 10.66 -2.26
C PHE A 13 1.45 12.08 -1.75
N ASP A 14 2.51 12.83 -1.45
CA ASP A 14 2.42 14.13 -0.78
C ASP A 14 1.75 15.20 -1.64
N ASP A 15 1.80 15.04 -2.97
CA ASP A 15 1.24 16.03 -3.91
C ASP A 15 -0.23 15.79 -4.22
N LEU A 16 -0.84 14.78 -3.64
CA LEU A 16 -2.26 14.50 -3.85
C LEU A 16 -3.12 15.56 -3.17
N ASP A 17 -4.27 15.86 -3.76
CA ASP A 17 -5.24 16.73 -3.09
C ASP A 17 -5.74 16.07 -1.80
N PRO A 18 -6.20 16.87 -0.82
CA PRO A 18 -6.61 16.32 0.49
C PRO A 18 -7.70 15.25 0.40
N GLY A 19 -8.65 15.42 -0.52
CA GLY A 19 -9.73 14.43 -0.68
C GLY A 19 -9.21 13.08 -1.15
N SER A 20 -8.33 13.09 -2.15
CA SER A 20 -7.72 11.86 -2.66
C SER A 20 -6.86 11.20 -1.60
N LEU A 21 -6.12 11.99 -0.83
CA LEU A 21 -5.24 11.47 0.21
C LEU A 21 -6.05 10.77 1.31
N ILE A 22 -7.20 11.30 1.69
CA ILE A 22 -8.08 10.65 2.67
C ILE A 22 -8.51 9.27 2.18
N VAL A 23 -8.88 9.16 0.89
CA VAL A 23 -9.29 7.89 0.30
C VAL A 23 -8.11 6.90 0.27
N VAL A 24 -6.92 7.36 -0.11
CA VAL A 24 -5.72 6.52 -0.12
C VAL A 24 -5.44 5.96 1.27
N LYS A 25 -5.49 6.81 2.29
CA LYS A 25 -5.25 6.38 3.68
C LYS A 25 -6.26 5.33 4.13
N LYS A 26 -7.53 5.54 3.78
CA LYS A 26 -8.60 4.63 4.17
C LYS A 26 -8.44 3.26 3.51
N ILE A 27 -8.18 3.23 2.20
CA ILE A 27 -8.00 1.99 1.46
C ILE A 27 -6.78 1.23 2.00
N THR A 28 -5.66 1.94 2.19
CA THR A 28 -4.42 1.33 2.67
C THR A 28 -4.61 0.76 4.07
N GLY A 29 -5.26 1.51 4.95
CA GLY A 29 -5.51 1.03 6.32
C GLY A 29 -6.40 -0.21 6.36
N ASN A 30 -7.43 -0.25 5.51
CA ASN A 30 -8.32 -1.40 5.44
C ASN A 30 -7.58 -2.65 4.95
N TYR A 31 -6.74 -2.53 3.91
CA TYR A 31 -5.96 -3.66 3.41
C TYR A 31 -4.89 -4.10 4.40
N ALA A 32 -4.21 -3.15 5.06
CA ALA A 32 -3.22 -3.49 6.07
C ALA A 32 -3.83 -4.35 7.18
N ARG A 33 -5.04 -3.99 7.62
CA ARG A 33 -5.76 -4.78 8.62
C ARG A 33 -6.09 -6.17 8.10
N LYS A 34 -6.59 -6.28 6.86
CA LYS A 34 -6.92 -7.58 6.25
C LYS A 34 -5.69 -8.47 6.11
N ILE A 35 -4.56 -7.89 5.72
CA ILE A 35 -3.31 -8.64 5.60
C ILE A 35 -2.85 -9.13 6.96
N SER A 36 -2.88 -8.25 7.96
CA SER A 36 -2.51 -8.59 9.34
C SER A 36 -3.37 -9.74 9.87
N GLU A 37 -4.67 -9.70 9.62
CA GLU A 37 -5.59 -10.76 10.03
C GLU A 37 -5.29 -12.07 9.31
N LYS A 38 -5.00 -11.99 8.00
CA LYS A 38 -4.72 -13.19 7.20
C LYS A 38 -3.44 -13.89 7.65
N VAL A 39 -2.39 -13.14 7.98
CA VAL A 39 -1.12 -13.71 8.45
C VAL A 39 -1.12 -13.94 9.96
N ASN A 40 -2.16 -13.51 10.65
CA ASN A 40 -2.33 -13.64 12.10
C ASN A 40 -1.14 -13.04 12.85
N SER A 41 -0.71 -11.86 12.44
CA SER A 41 0.44 -11.18 13.03
C SER A 41 0.36 -9.70 12.78
N GLU A 42 0.98 -8.90 13.64
CA GLU A 42 1.17 -7.48 13.37
C GLU A 42 2.17 -7.33 12.22
N LEU A 43 1.95 -6.31 11.39
CA LEU A 43 2.85 -6.01 10.30
C LEU A 43 3.93 -5.04 10.76
N ASP A 44 5.19 -5.37 10.47
CA ASP A 44 6.31 -4.50 10.84
C ASP A 44 6.33 -3.24 9.99
N GLU A 45 6.04 -3.40 8.69
CA GLU A 45 6.01 -2.27 7.77
C GLU A 45 5.13 -2.58 6.56
N VAL A 46 4.34 -1.58 6.15
CA VAL A 46 3.65 -1.56 4.86
C VAL A 46 4.14 -0.32 4.13
N ASN A 47 4.78 -0.51 2.98
CA ASN A 47 5.40 0.59 2.23
C ASN A 47 4.78 0.67 0.85
N LEU A 48 4.34 1.88 0.47
CA LEU A 48 3.79 2.15 -0.85
C LEU A 48 4.56 3.33 -1.44
N GLU A 49 5.13 3.13 -2.64
CA GLU A 49 5.82 4.19 -3.35
C GLU A 49 5.14 4.46 -4.68
N LEU A 50 4.66 5.68 -4.85
CA LEU A 50 3.99 6.13 -6.08
C LEU A 50 4.97 6.88 -6.97
N LYS A 51 5.05 6.46 -8.23
CA LYS A 51 5.81 7.16 -9.26
C LYS A 51 4.90 7.36 -10.46
N GLU A 52 4.99 8.54 -11.08
CA GLU A 52 4.22 8.83 -12.28
C GLU A 52 5.11 8.65 -13.50
N GLN A 53 4.92 7.52 -14.20
CA GLN A 53 5.65 7.17 -15.41
C GLN A 53 4.67 6.49 -16.36
N ASP A 54 4.14 7.25 -17.31
CA ASP A 54 3.11 6.77 -18.24
C ASP A 54 1.91 6.15 -17.51
N GLY A 55 1.52 6.78 -16.40
CA GLY A 55 0.46 6.31 -15.54
C GLY A 55 0.90 6.35 -14.09
N LYS A 56 0.14 5.69 -13.23
CA LYS A 56 0.43 5.62 -11.80
C LYS A 56 1.09 4.29 -11.51
N ASN A 57 2.39 4.31 -11.23
CA ASN A 57 3.15 3.13 -10.86
C ASN A 57 3.28 3.07 -9.35
N ILE A 58 2.81 1.98 -8.74
CA ILE A 58 2.92 1.78 -7.31
C ILE A 58 3.74 0.54 -7.04
N ASN A 59 4.86 0.73 -6.35
CA ASN A 59 5.68 -0.33 -5.79
C ASN A 59 5.35 -0.46 -4.32
N SER A 60 5.13 -1.67 -3.86
CA SER A 60 4.72 -1.90 -2.48
C SER A 60 5.41 -3.11 -1.89
N PHE A 61 5.64 -3.08 -0.59
CA PHE A 61 6.07 -4.27 0.14
C PHE A 61 5.45 -4.27 1.53
N VAL A 62 5.33 -5.48 2.08
CA VAL A 62 4.89 -5.73 3.45
C VAL A 62 5.93 -6.58 4.13
N LYS A 63 6.31 -6.21 5.34
CA LYS A 63 7.24 -6.97 6.18
C LYS A 63 6.54 -7.43 7.45
N PHE A 64 6.73 -8.71 7.78
CA PHE A 64 6.31 -9.25 9.08
C PHE A 64 7.11 -10.52 9.37
N GLN A 65 7.56 -10.68 10.62
CA GLN A 65 8.25 -11.91 11.07
C GLN A 65 9.34 -12.39 10.12
N ASP A 66 10.26 -11.52 9.74
CA ASP A 66 11.37 -11.82 8.82
C ASP A 66 10.94 -12.20 7.40
N LYS A 67 9.67 -12.02 7.06
CA LYS A 67 9.15 -12.26 5.71
C LYS A 67 8.87 -10.94 5.03
N THR A 68 9.02 -10.92 3.70
CA THR A 68 8.73 -9.74 2.90
C THR A 68 7.94 -10.15 1.65
N PHE A 69 6.82 -9.48 1.41
CA PHE A 69 6.04 -9.62 0.18
C PHE A 69 6.16 -8.35 -0.62
N ASN A 70 6.28 -8.49 -1.93
CA ASN A 70 6.40 -7.35 -2.85
C ASN A 70 5.32 -7.43 -3.91
N ALA A 71 4.85 -6.26 -4.36
CA ALA A 71 3.94 -6.17 -5.49
C ALA A 71 4.16 -4.85 -6.21
N GLU A 72 3.90 -4.84 -7.50
CA GLU A 72 4.00 -3.65 -8.33
C GLU A 72 2.84 -3.63 -9.32
N VAL A 73 2.23 -2.46 -9.48
CA VAL A 73 1.13 -2.26 -10.44
C VAL A 73 1.33 -0.91 -11.13
N ASN A 74 1.04 -0.86 -12.43
CA ASN A 74 1.00 0.37 -13.19
C ASN A 74 -0.41 0.48 -13.80
N ASP A 75 -1.09 1.60 -13.53
CA ASP A 75 -2.42 1.86 -14.07
C ASP A 75 -2.61 3.38 -14.22
N LYS A 76 -3.46 3.79 -15.14
CA LYS A 76 -3.73 5.21 -15.33
C LYS A 76 -4.52 5.82 -14.18
N ASN A 77 -5.34 5.02 -13.51
CA ASN A 77 -6.16 5.45 -12.39
C ASN A 77 -5.47 5.11 -11.08
N LEU A 78 -5.23 6.13 -10.25
CA LEU A 78 -4.53 5.97 -8.98
C LEU A 78 -5.23 4.98 -8.04
N PHE A 79 -6.54 5.14 -7.85
CA PHE A 79 -7.26 4.29 -6.90
C PHE A 79 -7.34 2.85 -7.37
N TYR A 80 -7.42 2.65 -8.67
CA TYR A 80 -7.44 1.32 -9.26
C TYR A 80 -6.06 0.65 -9.09
N ALA A 81 -4.98 1.39 -9.34
CA ALA A 81 -3.63 0.89 -9.12
C ALA A 81 -3.40 0.52 -7.66
N LEU A 82 -3.86 1.38 -6.75
CA LEU A 82 -3.73 1.17 -5.31
C LEU A 82 -4.47 -0.10 -4.87
N ASP A 83 -5.72 -0.24 -5.30
CA ASP A 83 -6.52 -1.42 -4.96
C ASP A 83 -5.86 -2.70 -5.49
N LYS A 84 -5.39 -2.68 -6.73
CA LYS A 84 -4.75 -3.85 -7.35
C LYS A 84 -3.46 -4.25 -6.64
N VAL A 85 -2.60 -3.28 -6.31
CA VAL A 85 -1.32 -3.61 -5.67
C VAL A 85 -1.53 -4.17 -4.27
N LEU A 86 -2.48 -3.61 -3.52
CA LEU A 86 -2.80 -4.09 -2.18
C LEU A 86 -3.48 -5.45 -2.22
N ALA A 87 -4.34 -5.68 -3.21
CA ALA A 87 -4.97 -7.00 -3.41
C ALA A 87 -3.92 -8.06 -3.73
N LYS A 88 -2.90 -7.73 -4.52
CA LYS A 88 -1.80 -8.66 -4.79
C LYS A 88 -1.05 -9.03 -3.53
N LEU A 89 -0.77 -8.05 -2.68
CA LEU A 89 -0.11 -8.30 -1.40
C LEU A 89 -0.96 -9.21 -0.52
N LEU A 90 -2.26 -8.95 -0.46
CA LEU A 90 -3.18 -9.76 0.33
C LEU A 90 -3.22 -11.21 -0.19
N ASN A 91 -3.22 -11.40 -1.50
CA ASN A 91 -3.26 -12.73 -2.10
C ASN A 91 -1.96 -13.52 -1.84
N GLU A 92 -0.82 -12.83 -1.77
CA GLU A 92 0.47 -13.48 -1.49
C GLU A 92 0.65 -13.78 0.00
N ALA A 93 -0.08 -13.12 0.85
CA ALA A 93 0.03 -13.32 2.29
C ALA A 93 -0.57 -14.66 2.70
N ASN A 94 0.22 -15.48 3.36
CA ASN A 94 -0.21 -16.80 3.85
C ASN A 94 0.19 -17.00 5.29
#